data_e8e3214fc3f03c7628fc2bfedfa70e58
#
_entry.id   e8e3214fc3f03c7628fc2bfedfa70e58
#
_cell.length_a   1.000
_cell.length_b   1.000
_cell.length_c   1.000
_cell.angle_alpha   90.00
_cell.angle_beta   90.00
_cell.angle_gamma   90.00
#
_symmetry.space_group_name_H-M   'P 1'
#
loop_
_entity.id
_entity.type
_entity.pdbx_description
1 polymer ?
#
loop_
_entity_poly.entity_id
_entity_poly.type
_entity_poly.pdbx_seq_one_letter_code
_entity_poly.pdbx_strand_id
1 'polypeptide(L)'
;LKIPLRMLGHTIKVRKGLILRLYDQEGNFGEGEISPMPLMHLESLSLAETQLKKFLTKSFQQNPDLFKSLPPSVRFGFEMAWRTLFKKFNLQEKIRTREEVIFENERGKSETALKKIPVNALVTGYGDDLRKQCEQIKINGFRTVKIKVGQFKVQEDLKRLEIAKKIFGNKIALRVDANRGWEFKQATEFAMGIKDFNIEYCEEPLRNF
;
A
#
# COMPACT_ATOMS: atom_id res chain seq x y z
N LEU A 1 -15.62 -4.39 -2.43
CA LEU A 1 -14.79 -4.59 -1.24
C LEU A 1 -15.57 -5.36 -0.18
N LYS A 2 -14.97 -6.38 0.45
CA LYS A 2 -15.62 -7.10 1.57
C LYS A 2 -15.91 -6.16 2.75
N ILE A 3 -14.99 -5.23 3.00
CA ILE A 3 -15.14 -4.15 3.98
C ILE A 3 -14.99 -2.83 3.21
N PRO A 4 -15.96 -1.91 3.32
CA PRO A 4 -15.84 -0.59 2.72
C PRO A 4 -14.62 0.17 3.24
N LEU A 5 -13.89 0.81 2.34
CA LEU A 5 -12.76 1.65 2.72
C LEU A 5 -13.26 3.05 3.06
N ARG A 6 -12.95 3.53 4.26
CA ARG A 6 -13.21 4.90 4.69
C ARG A 6 -11.94 5.73 4.55
N MET A 7 -12.04 6.85 3.85
CA MET A 7 -10.88 7.70 3.56
C MET A 7 -11.33 9.13 3.25
N LEU A 8 -10.68 10.13 3.84
CA LEU A 8 -10.95 11.56 3.62
C LEU A 8 -12.44 11.91 3.73
N GLY A 9 -13.15 11.34 4.72
CA GLY A 9 -14.59 11.55 4.91
C GLY A 9 -15.51 10.79 3.95
N HIS A 10 -14.96 10.02 3.01
CA HIS A 10 -15.71 9.24 2.03
C HIS A 10 -15.70 7.75 2.33
N THR A 11 -16.74 7.06 1.87
CA THR A 11 -16.84 5.60 1.96
C THR A 11 -16.80 4.98 0.57
N ILE A 12 -15.72 4.25 0.28
CA ILE A 12 -15.52 3.55 -0.99
C ILE A 12 -15.97 2.10 -0.81
N LYS A 13 -17.11 1.74 -1.42
CA LYS A 13 -17.67 0.37 -1.38
C LYS A 13 -17.14 -0.50 -2.52
N VAL A 14 -16.81 0.11 -3.66
CA VAL A 14 -16.36 -0.57 -4.88
C VAL A 14 -15.08 0.09 -5.36
N ARG A 15 -14.05 -0.72 -5.64
CA ARG A 15 -12.87 -0.28 -6.39
C ARG A 15 -13.00 -0.71 -7.83
N LYS A 16 -12.81 0.24 -8.74
CA LYS A 16 -12.77 0.00 -10.18
C LYS A 16 -11.33 0.13 -10.65
N GLY A 17 -10.95 -0.68 -11.61
CA GLY A 17 -9.62 -0.67 -12.23
C GLY A 17 -9.69 -1.28 -13.63
N LEU A 18 -8.56 -1.27 -14.31
CA LEU A 18 -8.36 -1.91 -15.60
C LEU A 18 -7.32 -3.01 -15.42
N ILE A 19 -7.48 -4.11 -16.14
CA ILE A 19 -6.44 -5.13 -16.31
C ILE A 19 -5.88 -4.96 -17.71
N LEU A 20 -4.59 -4.64 -17.78
CA LEU A 20 -3.83 -4.61 -19.02
C LEU A 20 -3.22 -5.98 -19.26
N ARG A 21 -3.46 -6.55 -20.46
CA ARG A 21 -2.77 -7.75 -20.95
C ARG A 21 -1.89 -7.39 -22.12
N LEU A 22 -0.62 -7.75 -22.04
CA LEU A 22 0.32 -7.69 -23.15
C LEU A 22 0.56 -9.10 -23.66
N TYR A 23 0.52 -9.29 -24.97
CA TYR A 23 0.75 -10.56 -25.61
C TYR A 23 2.04 -10.51 -26.45
N ASP A 24 2.75 -11.62 -26.50
CA ASP A 24 3.81 -11.84 -27.48
C ASP A 24 3.25 -12.49 -28.76
N GLN A 25 4.17 -12.78 -29.70
CA GLN A 25 3.82 -13.41 -30.98
C GLN A 25 3.38 -14.89 -30.84
N GLU A 26 3.73 -15.53 -29.71
CA GLU A 26 3.40 -16.93 -29.42
C GLU A 26 2.10 -17.06 -28.62
N GLY A 27 1.44 -15.93 -28.30
CA GLY A 27 0.20 -15.89 -27.53
C GLY A 27 0.38 -15.97 -26.02
N ASN A 28 1.62 -15.94 -25.50
CA ASN A 28 1.85 -15.78 -24.07
C ASN A 28 1.44 -14.37 -23.64
N PHE A 29 1.00 -14.22 -22.39
CA PHE A 29 0.60 -12.92 -21.90
C PHE A 29 1.13 -12.61 -20.50
N GLY A 30 1.30 -11.32 -20.24
CA GLY A 30 1.53 -10.76 -18.93
C GLY A 30 0.42 -9.79 -18.54
N GLU A 31 0.10 -9.70 -17.26
CA GLU A 31 -0.97 -8.87 -16.74
C GLU A 31 -0.44 -7.81 -15.78
N GLY A 32 -1.07 -6.63 -15.83
CA GLY A 32 -0.86 -5.56 -14.87
C GLY A 32 -2.15 -4.84 -14.54
N GLU A 33 -2.31 -4.45 -13.27
CA GLU A 33 -3.48 -3.71 -12.79
C GLU A 33 -3.22 -2.21 -12.85
N ILE A 34 -4.21 -1.47 -13.38
CA ILE A 34 -4.27 0.00 -13.38
C ILE A 34 -5.48 0.40 -12.55
N SER A 35 -5.23 0.79 -11.30
CA SER A 35 -6.31 1.04 -10.34
C SER A 35 -5.97 2.25 -9.46
N PRO A 36 -6.05 3.47 -10.02
CA PRO A 36 -5.81 4.67 -9.24
C PRO A 36 -6.81 4.76 -8.08
N MET A 37 -6.32 5.09 -6.88
CA MET A 37 -7.16 5.24 -5.71
C MET A 37 -7.89 6.57 -5.77
N PRO A 38 -9.22 6.59 -5.81
CA PRO A 38 -9.98 7.83 -5.75
C PRO A 38 -9.58 8.67 -4.53
N LEU A 39 -9.52 9.97 -4.67
CA LEU A 39 -9.18 10.95 -3.63
C LEU A 39 -7.70 10.96 -3.17
N MET A 40 -6.90 9.97 -3.54
CA MET A 40 -5.47 9.94 -3.20
C MET A 40 -4.57 10.18 -4.40
N HIS A 41 -4.88 9.57 -5.54
CA HIS A 41 -4.12 9.78 -6.76
C HIS A 41 -4.61 11.01 -7.51
N LEU A 42 -3.71 11.67 -8.22
CA LEU A 42 -4.04 12.85 -9.03
C LEU A 42 -4.87 12.47 -10.26
N GLU A 43 -4.64 11.28 -10.79
CA GLU A 43 -5.37 10.79 -11.96
C GLU A 43 -6.65 10.04 -11.57
N SER A 44 -7.71 10.28 -12.35
CA SER A 44 -8.92 9.47 -12.33
C SER A 44 -8.74 8.19 -13.17
N LEU A 45 -9.60 7.17 -12.95
CA LEU A 45 -9.60 5.96 -13.76
C LEU A 45 -9.90 6.28 -15.25
N SER A 46 -10.79 7.23 -15.53
CA SER A 46 -11.11 7.67 -16.89
C SER A 46 -9.90 8.32 -17.58
N LEU A 47 -9.14 9.15 -16.85
CA LEU A 47 -7.91 9.73 -17.37
C LEU A 47 -6.87 8.65 -17.65
N ALA A 48 -6.68 7.71 -16.71
CA ALA A 48 -5.75 6.59 -16.87
C ALA A 48 -6.10 5.74 -18.11
N GLU A 49 -7.38 5.42 -18.31
CA GLU A 49 -7.87 4.69 -19.49
C GLU A 49 -7.61 5.45 -20.80
N THR A 50 -7.91 6.76 -20.82
CA THR A 50 -7.69 7.60 -22.01
C THR A 50 -6.21 7.67 -22.36
N GLN A 51 -5.33 7.85 -21.37
CA GLN A 51 -3.89 7.93 -21.60
C GLN A 51 -3.31 6.57 -22.02
N LEU A 52 -3.78 5.48 -21.43
CA LEU A 52 -3.41 4.13 -21.86
C LEU A 52 -3.78 3.89 -23.33
N LYS A 53 -5.02 4.20 -23.75
CA LYS A 53 -5.46 4.03 -25.13
C LYS A 53 -4.61 4.85 -26.10
N LYS A 54 -4.33 6.12 -25.79
CA LYS A 54 -3.44 6.96 -26.59
C LYS A 54 -2.02 6.40 -26.68
N PHE A 55 -1.51 5.82 -25.61
CA PHE A 55 -0.19 5.21 -25.60
C PHE A 55 -0.12 3.95 -26.48
N LEU A 56 -1.13 3.07 -26.39
CA LEU A 56 -1.20 1.84 -27.16
C LEU A 56 -1.38 2.07 -28.66
N THR A 57 -1.99 3.20 -29.07
CA THR A 57 -2.16 3.56 -30.48
C THR A 57 -0.94 4.19 -31.11
N LYS A 58 -0.02 4.75 -30.30
CA LYS A 58 1.26 5.32 -30.77
C LYS A 58 2.31 4.23 -30.67
N SER A 59 3.10 4.02 -31.73
CA SER A 59 4.17 3.03 -31.74
C SER A 59 5.11 3.25 -30.55
N PHE A 60 4.97 2.41 -29.54
CA PHE A 60 5.76 2.41 -28.30
C PHE A 60 7.28 2.46 -28.57
N GLN A 61 7.72 1.81 -29.64
CA GLN A 61 9.14 1.74 -30.03
C GLN A 61 9.74 3.05 -30.45
N GLN A 62 8.95 4.10 -30.76
CA GLN A 62 9.44 5.33 -31.36
C GLN A 62 9.68 6.47 -30.36
N ASN A 63 9.14 6.41 -29.12
CA ASN A 63 9.32 7.48 -28.14
C ASN A 63 9.30 7.01 -26.68
N PRO A 64 10.47 6.72 -26.08
CA PRO A 64 10.58 6.33 -24.67
C PRO A 64 10.05 7.40 -23.69
N ASP A 65 10.10 8.68 -24.06
CA ASP A 65 9.63 9.76 -23.18
C ASP A 65 8.10 9.79 -23.07
N LEU A 66 7.39 9.22 -24.05
CA LEU A 66 5.94 9.05 -23.97
C LEU A 66 5.55 8.17 -22.77
N PHE A 67 6.33 7.12 -22.48
CA PHE A 67 6.10 6.27 -21.32
C PHE A 67 6.26 7.03 -20.01
N LYS A 68 7.28 7.89 -19.92
CA LYS A 68 7.51 8.71 -18.71
C LYS A 68 6.39 9.71 -18.44
N SER A 69 5.69 10.17 -19.48
CA SER A 69 4.58 11.12 -19.37
C SER A 69 3.25 10.47 -18.93
N LEU A 70 3.16 9.14 -18.90
CA LEU A 70 1.96 8.46 -18.47
C LEU A 70 1.68 8.64 -16.97
N PRO A 71 0.39 8.64 -16.56
CA PRO A 71 0.03 8.60 -15.14
C PRO A 71 0.73 7.47 -14.40
N PRO A 72 1.10 7.66 -13.12
CA PRO A 72 1.81 6.63 -12.34
C PRO A 72 1.13 5.26 -12.30
N SER A 73 -0.20 5.21 -12.18
CA SER A 73 -0.95 3.95 -12.18
C SER A 73 -0.88 3.23 -13.54
N VAL A 74 -0.86 3.97 -14.65
CA VAL A 74 -0.73 3.40 -16.01
C VAL A 74 0.67 2.84 -16.22
N ARG A 75 1.71 3.60 -15.81
CA ARG A 75 3.10 3.11 -15.88
C ARG A 75 3.28 1.83 -15.07
N PHE A 76 2.77 1.82 -13.83
CA PHE A 76 2.86 0.64 -12.96
C PHE A 76 2.19 -0.58 -13.60
N GLY A 77 0.94 -0.43 -14.08
CA GLY A 77 0.23 -1.54 -14.73
C GLY A 77 0.94 -2.05 -15.97
N PHE A 78 1.48 -1.14 -16.79
CA PHE A 78 2.25 -1.53 -17.98
C PHE A 78 3.56 -2.26 -17.61
N GLU A 79 4.33 -1.75 -16.66
CA GLU A 79 5.55 -2.40 -16.18
C GLU A 79 5.28 -3.78 -15.59
N MET A 80 4.19 -3.94 -14.84
CA MET A 80 3.81 -5.23 -14.28
C MET A 80 3.43 -6.23 -15.35
N ALA A 81 2.63 -5.82 -16.35
CA ALA A 81 2.27 -6.66 -17.48
C ALA A 81 3.52 -7.07 -18.28
N TRP A 82 4.39 -6.12 -18.56
CA TRP A 82 5.67 -6.36 -19.24
C TRP A 82 6.55 -7.34 -18.48
N ARG A 83 6.84 -7.05 -17.19
CA ARG A 83 7.67 -7.94 -16.36
C ARG A 83 7.08 -9.34 -16.22
N THR A 84 5.76 -9.46 -16.14
CA THR A 84 5.09 -10.76 -16.03
C THR A 84 5.22 -11.56 -17.33
N LEU A 85 5.11 -10.90 -18.47
CA LEU A 85 5.32 -11.51 -19.78
C LEU A 85 6.75 -12.02 -19.92
N PHE A 86 7.76 -11.18 -19.66
CA PHE A 86 9.16 -11.54 -19.81
C PHE A 86 9.69 -12.48 -18.72
N LYS A 87 9.16 -12.44 -17.50
CA LYS A 87 9.53 -13.41 -16.45
C LYS A 87 9.10 -14.83 -16.82
N LYS A 88 7.98 -15.01 -17.51
CA LYS A 88 7.59 -16.33 -18.03
C LYS A 88 8.61 -16.90 -19.01
N PHE A 89 9.26 -16.07 -19.82
CA PHE A 89 10.33 -16.49 -20.73
C PHE A 89 11.61 -16.87 -19.99
N ASN A 90 12.02 -16.07 -19.00
CA ASN A 90 13.22 -16.38 -18.20
C ASN A 90 13.00 -17.50 -17.17
N LEU A 91 11.76 -17.84 -16.82
CA LEU A 91 11.44 -18.89 -15.86
C LEU A 91 11.56 -20.30 -16.44
N GLN A 92 11.45 -20.49 -17.77
CA GLN A 92 11.76 -21.80 -18.36
C GLN A 92 13.27 -22.14 -18.29
N GLU A 93 14.14 -21.14 -18.32
CA GLU A 93 15.57 -21.33 -18.06
C GLU A 93 15.95 -21.35 -16.57
N LYS A 94 15.15 -20.71 -15.69
CA LYS A 94 15.44 -20.58 -14.25
C LYS A 94 14.50 -21.34 -13.31
N ILE A 95 13.63 -22.23 -13.79
CA ILE A 95 12.83 -23.13 -12.91
C ILE A 95 13.74 -24.10 -12.13
N ARG A 96 15.04 -24.09 -12.36
CA ARG A 96 16.00 -24.81 -11.49
C ARG A 96 16.30 -24.14 -10.16
N THR A 97 15.87 -22.91 -9.93
CA THR A 97 16.17 -22.19 -8.68
C THR A 97 14.98 -21.34 -8.23
N ARG A 98 13.93 -22.01 -7.75
CA ARG A 98 12.80 -21.35 -7.09
C ARG A 98 13.18 -20.77 -5.70
N GLU A 99 14.45 -20.80 -5.35
CA GLU A 99 14.98 -20.46 -4.04
C GLU A 99 15.86 -19.21 -4.00
N GLU A 100 16.16 -18.58 -5.14
CA GLU A 100 17.08 -17.45 -5.18
C GLU A 100 16.42 -16.18 -5.72
N VAL A 101 15.73 -15.43 -4.83
CA VAL A 101 15.71 -13.98 -4.99
C VAL A 101 17.04 -13.49 -4.44
N ILE A 102 18.04 -13.44 -5.31
CA ILE A 102 19.33 -12.88 -4.97
C ILE A 102 19.16 -11.37 -4.87
N PHE A 103 19.11 -10.86 -3.66
CA PHE A 103 19.50 -9.48 -3.39
C PHE A 103 21.03 -9.50 -3.31
N GLU A 104 21.69 -9.11 -4.39
CA GLU A 104 23.11 -8.80 -4.35
C GLU A 104 23.27 -7.60 -3.39
N ASN A 105 23.72 -7.88 -2.18
CA ASN A 105 24.27 -6.83 -1.34
C ASN A 105 25.70 -6.54 -1.82
N GLU A 106 26.17 -5.31 -1.61
CA GLU A 106 27.44 -4.74 -2.09
C GLU A 106 28.71 -5.53 -1.69
N ARG A 107 28.61 -6.75 -1.17
CA ARG A 107 29.71 -7.61 -0.71
C ARG A 107 29.81 -8.98 -1.39
N GLY A 108 29.04 -9.22 -2.46
CA GLY A 108 29.24 -10.43 -3.30
C GLY A 108 29.10 -11.78 -2.57
N LYS A 109 28.39 -11.85 -1.44
CA LYS A 109 28.08 -13.10 -0.75
C LYS A 109 26.63 -13.49 -0.99
N SER A 110 26.43 -14.56 -1.72
CA SER A 110 25.15 -15.23 -1.91
C SER A 110 24.70 -15.86 -0.57
N GLU A 111 23.78 -15.23 0.13
CA GLU A 111 23.06 -15.85 1.25
C GLU A 111 21.69 -16.30 0.77
N THR A 112 21.51 -17.58 0.56
CA THR A 112 20.27 -18.28 0.19
C THR A 112 19.32 -18.47 1.39
N ALA A 113 19.12 -17.46 2.20
CA ALA A 113 18.09 -17.46 3.23
C ALA A 113 16.95 -16.56 2.79
N LEU A 114 15.74 -17.12 2.66
CA LEU A 114 14.50 -16.34 2.56
C LEU A 114 14.46 -15.36 3.74
N LYS A 115 14.91 -14.13 3.53
CA LYS A 115 14.79 -13.08 4.56
C LYS A 115 13.33 -12.89 4.85
N LYS A 116 12.88 -13.26 6.05
CA LYS A 116 11.55 -12.95 6.53
C LYS A 116 11.42 -11.44 6.58
N ILE A 117 10.53 -10.88 5.76
CA ILE A 117 10.24 -9.45 5.77
C ILE A 117 9.24 -9.20 6.91
N PRO A 118 9.59 -8.37 7.91
CA PRO A 118 8.65 -8.04 8.97
C PRO A 118 7.47 -7.26 8.41
N VAL A 119 6.27 -7.63 8.82
CA VAL A 119 5.03 -6.93 8.46
C VAL A 119 4.35 -6.42 9.72
N ASN A 120 3.66 -5.28 9.62
CA ASN A 120 2.79 -4.80 10.68
C ASN A 120 1.35 -5.30 10.49
N ALA A 121 0.65 -5.51 11.59
CA ALA A 121 -0.80 -5.67 11.56
C ALA A 121 -1.50 -4.30 11.38
N LEU A 122 -2.73 -4.31 10.90
CA LEU A 122 -3.55 -3.12 10.72
C LEU A 122 -4.79 -3.19 11.61
N VAL A 123 -5.06 -2.12 12.35
CA VAL A 123 -6.26 -1.92 13.16
C VAL A 123 -7.09 -0.79 12.57
N THR A 124 -8.34 -1.10 12.24
CA THR A 124 -9.33 -0.15 11.71
C THR A 124 -10.59 -0.08 12.55
N GLY A 125 -10.76 -0.99 13.51
CA GLY A 125 -11.95 -1.14 14.33
C GLY A 125 -12.18 -0.04 15.36
N TYR A 126 -13.38 -0.05 15.94
CA TYR A 126 -13.85 0.87 16.99
C TYR A 126 -14.55 0.08 18.09
N GLY A 127 -14.59 0.63 19.30
CA GLY A 127 -15.28 0.01 20.42
C GLY A 127 -14.85 -1.45 20.65
N ASP A 128 -15.81 -2.37 20.67
CA ASP A 128 -15.55 -3.79 20.90
C ASP A 128 -14.82 -4.46 19.75
N ASP A 129 -15.02 -3.99 18.50
CA ASP A 129 -14.29 -4.50 17.36
C ASP A 129 -12.80 -4.15 17.44
N LEU A 130 -12.46 -2.95 17.92
CA LEU A 130 -11.07 -2.57 18.19
C LEU A 130 -10.40 -3.54 19.18
N ARG A 131 -11.08 -3.86 20.28
CA ARG A 131 -10.55 -4.77 21.30
C ARG A 131 -10.29 -6.17 20.72
N LYS A 132 -11.28 -6.72 20.01
CA LYS A 132 -11.15 -8.03 19.35
C LYS A 132 -10.00 -8.08 18.36
N GLN A 133 -9.86 -7.03 17.52
CA GLN A 133 -8.74 -6.93 16.58
C GLN A 133 -7.40 -6.89 17.31
N CYS A 134 -7.26 -6.07 18.37
CA CYS A 134 -6.02 -5.97 19.12
C CYS A 134 -5.67 -7.30 19.83
N GLU A 135 -6.62 -7.98 20.42
CA GLU A 135 -6.41 -9.28 21.06
C GLU A 135 -5.97 -10.34 20.05
N GLN A 136 -6.64 -10.43 18.89
CA GLN A 136 -6.26 -11.36 17.84
C GLN A 136 -4.85 -11.07 17.29
N ILE A 137 -4.51 -9.80 17.10
CA ILE A 137 -3.17 -9.38 16.65
C ILE A 137 -2.10 -9.79 17.65
N LYS A 138 -2.38 -9.63 18.94
CA LYS A 138 -1.48 -10.06 20.03
C LYS A 138 -1.27 -11.58 20.03
N ILE A 139 -2.34 -12.36 19.87
CA ILE A 139 -2.31 -13.82 19.77
C ILE A 139 -1.48 -14.26 18.56
N ASN A 140 -1.63 -13.58 17.42
CA ASN A 140 -0.90 -13.87 16.18
C ASN A 140 0.60 -13.47 16.23
N GLY A 141 1.07 -12.89 17.33
CA GLY A 141 2.49 -12.62 17.56
C GLY A 141 3.08 -11.44 16.75
N PHE A 142 2.25 -10.52 16.25
CA PHE A 142 2.76 -9.31 15.61
C PHE A 142 3.56 -8.44 16.60
N ARG A 143 4.64 -7.85 16.10
CA ARG A 143 5.51 -6.95 16.89
C ARG A 143 5.26 -5.49 16.61
N THR A 144 4.60 -5.17 15.52
CA THR A 144 4.28 -3.81 15.08
C THR A 144 2.84 -3.75 14.62
N VAL A 145 2.13 -2.70 15.02
CA VAL A 145 0.72 -2.49 14.68
C VAL A 145 0.53 -1.07 14.18
N LYS A 146 -0.12 -0.94 13.03
CA LYS A 146 -0.56 0.35 12.47
C LYS A 146 -2.04 0.57 12.77
N ILE A 147 -2.38 1.70 13.40
CA ILE A 147 -3.75 2.07 13.76
C ILE A 147 -4.19 3.24 12.88
N LYS A 148 -5.32 3.07 12.19
CA LYS A 148 -5.92 4.15 11.42
C LYS A 148 -6.54 5.19 12.36
N VAL A 149 -6.18 6.46 12.16
CA VAL A 149 -6.64 7.63 12.93
C VAL A 149 -7.12 8.72 11.96
N GLY A 150 -7.55 9.87 12.45
CA GLY A 150 -7.93 11.01 11.61
C GLY A 150 -9.32 10.91 10.96
N GLN A 151 -10.09 9.87 11.28
CA GLN A 151 -11.47 9.71 10.78
C GLN A 151 -12.53 10.21 11.76
N PHE A 152 -12.15 10.46 12.99
CA PHE A 152 -12.99 10.90 14.09
C PHE A 152 -12.40 12.11 14.80
N LYS A 153 -13.02 12.53 15.91
CA LYS A 153 -12.44 13.54 16.78
C LYS A 153 -11.14 13.05 17.38
N VAL A 154 -10.18 13.94 17.56
CA VAL A 154 -8.85 13.61 18.12
C VAL A 154 -8.96 12.83 19.43
N GLN A 155 -9.88 13.22 20.32
CA GLN A 155 -10.09 12.56 21.61
C GLN A 155 -10.55 11.09 21.46
N GLU A 156 -11.31 10.79 20.43
CA GLU A 156 -11.75 9.41 20.14
C GLU A 156 -10.58 8.56 19.66
N ASP A 157 -9.73 9.13 18.80
CA ASP A 157 -8.52 8.45 18.35
C ASP A 157 -7.54 8.22 19.51
N LEU A 158 -7.37 9.19 20.43
CA LEU A 158 -6.57 9.02 21.64
C LEU A 158 -7.09 7.90 22.54
N LYS A 159 -8.41 7.82 22.78
CA LYS A 159 -9.02 6.71 23.53
C LYS A 159 -8.79 5.34 22.87
N ARG A 160 -8.82 5.30 21.55
CA ARG A 160 -8.51 4.06 20.80
C ARG A 160 -7.06 3.61 21.00
N LEU A 161 -6.13 4.56 20.99
CA LEU A 161 -4.72 4.28 21.28
C LEU A 161 -4.51 3.83 22.71
N GLU A 162 -5.20 4.40 23.71
CA GLU A 162 -5.15 3.93 25.08
C GLU A 162 -5.62 2.48 25.23
N ILE A 163 -6.71 2.10 24.56
CA ILE A 163 -7.21 0.74 24.56
C ILE A 163 -6.19 -0.21 23.93
N ALA A 164 -5.63 0.16 22.79
CA ALA A 164 -4.61 -0.62 22.11
C ALA A 164 -3.36 -0.79 22.98
N LYS A 165 -2.87 0.31 23.60
CA LYS A 165 -1.72 0.29 24.52
C LYS A 165 -1.95 -0.61 25.73
N LYS A 166 -3.16 -0.61 26.32
CA LYS A 166 -3.50 -1.51 27.44
C LYS A 166 -3.42 -2.98 27.04
N ILE A 167 -3.84 -3.33 25.82
CA ILE A 167 -3.83 -4.72 25.32
C ILE A 167 -2.41 -5.15 24.92
N PHE A 168 -1.69 -4.30 24.20
CA PHE A 168 -0.38 -4.62 23.64
C PHE A 168 0.77 -4.48 24.66
N GLY A 169 0.61 -3.58 25.63
CA GLY A 169 1.70 -3.22 26.55
C GLY A 169 2.85 -2.54 25.80
N ASN A 170 4.06 -2.66 26.34
CA ASN A 170 5.26 -2.06 25.74
C ASN A 170 5.98 -2.98 24.73
N LYS A 171 5.45 -4.20 24.49
CA LYS A 171 6.11 -5.20 23.65
C LYS A 171 5.82 -5.04 22.16
N ILE A 172 4.77 -4.29 21.81
CA ILE A 172 4.34 -4.08 20.44
C ILE A 172 4.51 -2.59 20.10
N ALA A 173 5.26 -2.31 19.06
CA ALA A 173 5.45 -0.96 18.54
C ALA A 173 4.17 -0.48 17.85
N LEU A 174 3.80 0.77 18.08
CA LEU A 174 2.62 1.38 17.48
C LEU A 174 3.02 2.36 16.39
N ARG A 175 2.29 2.33 15.29
CA ARG A 175 2.31 3.29 14.19
C ARG A 175 0.91 3.84 14.03
N VAL A 176 0.79 5.10 13.65
CA VAL A 176 -0.50 5.70 13.36
C VAL A 176 -0.52 6.26 11.94
N ASP A 177 -1.68 6.21 11.30
CA ASP A 177 -1.86 6.65 9.92
C ASP A 177 -3.17 7.42 9.82
N ALA A 178 -3.05 8.73 9.61
CA ALA A 178 -4.17 9.66 9.56
C ALA A 178 -4.73 9.81 8.14
N ASN A 179 -4.06 9.33 7.11
CA ASN A 179 -4.48 9.46 5.70
C ASN A 179 -4.94 10.89 5.35
N ARG A 180 -4.16 11.90 5.75
CA ARG A 180 -4.46 13.33 5.54
C ARG A 180 -5.77 13.78 6.18
N GLY A 181 -6.17 13.15 7.31
CA GLY A 181 -7.47 13.40 7.95
C GLY A 181 -7.56 14.71 8.72
N TRP A 182 -6.43 15.35 9.06
CA TRP A 182 -6.39 16.48 9.97
C TRP A 182 -5.96 17.80 9.32
N GLU A 183 -6.52 18.88 9.84
CA GLU A 183 -5.93 20.21 9.75
C GLU A 183 -4.78 20.35 10.76
N PHE A 184 -3.91 21.34 10.59
CA PHE A 184 -2.72 21.54 11.44
C PHE A 184 -3.04 21.55 12.94
N LYS A 185 -4.13 22.25 13.35
CA LYS A 185 -4.55 22.31 14.76
C LYS A 185 -4.86 20.93 15.33
N GLN A 186 -5.59 20.10 14.59
CA GLN A 186 -5.96 18.74 15.01
C GLN A 186 -4.74 17.83 15.09
N ALA A 187 -3.84 17.92 14.10
CA ALA A 187 -2.60 17.16 14.10
C ALA A 187 -1.72 17.53 15.31
N THR A 188 -1.62 18.81 15.64
CA THR A 188 -0.88 19.30 16.83
C THR A 188 -1.52 18.79 18.12
N GLU A 189 -2.85 18.89 18.25
CA GLU A 189 -3.58 18.35 19.40
C GLU A 189 -3.34 16.86 19.58
N PHE A 190 -3.43 16.10 18.51
CA PHE A 190 -3.14 14.66 18.52
C PHE A 190 -1.68 14.38 18.94
N ALA A 191 -0.72 15.09 18.34
CA ALA A 191 0.69 14.93 18.66
C ALA A 191 1.00 15.18 20.14
N MET A 192 0.37 16.22 20.74
CA MET A 192 0.48 16.48 22.17
C MET A 192 -0.13 15.36 23.02
N GLY A 193 -1.25 14.78 22.56
CA GLY A 193 -1.94 13.70 23.27
C GLY A 193 -1.19 12.37 23.25
N ILE A 194 -0.31 12.15 22.28
CA ILE A 194 0.44 10.89 22.14
C ILE A 194 1.88 10.94 22.64
N LYS A 195 2.34 12.05 23.22
CA LYS A 195 3.76 12.24 23.65
C LYS A 195 4.27 11.13 24.56
N ASP A 196 3.39 10.58 25.41
CA ASP A 196 3.72 9.52 26.37
C ASP A 196 3.42 8.11 25.84
N PHE A 197 3.04 7.99 24.55
CA PHE A 197 2.86 6.74 23.87
C PHE A 197 4.14 6.36 23.12
N ASN A 198 4.45 5.06 23.06
CA ASN A 198 5.55 4.56 22.24
C ASN A 198 5.10 4.46 20.77
N ILE A 199 4.94 5.60 20.10
CA ILE A 199 4.58 5.69 18.68
C ILE A 199 5.85 5.84 17.86
N GLU A 200 6.10 4.93 16.90
CA GLU A 200 7.27 5.01 16.03
C GLU A 200 7.17 6.21 15.06
N TYR A 201 6.00 6.42 14.48
CA TYR A 201 5.71 7.56 13.58
C TYR A 201 4.21 7.74 13.34
N CYS A 202 3.86 8.93 12.84
CA CYS A 202 2.55 9.26 12.30
C CYS A 202 2.65 9.48 10.79
N GLU A 203 1.92 8.69 10.00
CA GLU A 203 1.89 8.75 8.54
C GLU A 203 0.80 9.73 8.08
N GLU A 204 1.13 10.57 7.11
CA GLU A 204 0.23 11.51 6.43
C GLU A 204 -0.73 12.25 7.37
N PRO A 205 -0.26 13.02 8.37
CA PRO A 205 -1.15 13.65 9.34
C PRO A 205 -2.01 14.76 8.72
N LEU A 206 -1.45 15.57 7.82
CA LEU A 206 -2.07 16.80 7.33
C LEU A 206 -2.79 16.61 6.00
N ARG A 207 -3.94 17.30 5.87
CA ARG A 207 -4.73 17.33 4.65
C ARG A 207 -4.03 18.07 3.52
N ASN A 208 -3.41 19.20 3.84
CA ASN A 208 -2.66 20.03 2.91
C ASN A 208 -1.25 20.23 3.44
N PHE A 209 -0.27 20.21 2.55
CA PHE A 209 1.12 20.59 2.79
C PHE A 209 1.36 21.96 2.19
#